data_adf884dd20583692697929e5d65da9b1
#
_entry.id   adf884dd20583692697929e5d65da9b1
#
_cell.length_a   1.000
_cell.length_b   1.000
_cell.length_c   1.000
_cell.angle_alpha   90.00
_cell.angle_beta   90.00
_cell.angle_gamma   90.00
#
_symmetry.space_group_name_H-M   'P 1'
#
loop_
_entity.id
_entity.type
_entity.pdbx_description
1 polymer ?
#
loop_
_entity_poly.entity_id
_entity_poly.type
_entity_poly.pdbx_seq_one_letter_code
_entity_poly.pdbx_strand_id
1 'polypeptide(L)'
;MKKLILIFLFLANGPISTQKFGYVNSEFIISNMKEYKSAMGEIENLSKAWEKEISDMYIEIEKKEIELKTEQILLTKEMFEDKRESLDGEWKEVREYQNKVFGFEGLYFLKKKELIEPIQDIIFESVERVAKKNRLQIIFDKSSEPVLLYTNPIHDYTDYVLEDLGLTEKNN
;
A
#
# COMPACT_ATOMS: atom_id res chain seq x y z
N MET A 1 45.60 43.72 25.30
CA MET A 1 44.16 43.53 25.13
C MET A 1 43.76 43.21 23.70
N LYS A 2 44.23 43.94 22.65
CA LYS A 2 43.89 43.68 21.25
C LYS A 2 44.23 42.27 20.72
N LYS A 3 45.36 41.66 21.18
CA LYS A 3 45.78 40.29 20.80
C LYS A 3 44.90 39.19 21.42
N LEU A 4 44.31 39.43 22.59
CA LEU A 4 43.43 38.48 23.26
C LEU A 4 42.05 38.37 22.58
N ILE A 5 41.56 39.51 22.02
CA ILE A 5 40.28 39.55 21.27
C ILE A 5 40.42 38.80 19.95
N LEU A 6 41.58 38.81 19.30
CA LEU A 6 41.81 38.09 18.03
C LEU A 6 41.79 36.57 18.20
N ILE A 7 42.30 36.07 19.36
CA ILE A 7 42.28 34.60 19.72
C ILE A 7 40.86 34.15 20.03
N PHE A 8 40.04 34.99 20.66
CA PHE A 8 38.64 34.67 20.97
C PHE A 8 37.75 34.57 19.72
N LEU A 9 38.07 35.39 18.68
CA LEU A 9 37.35 35.33 17.37
C LEU A 9 37.66 34.06 16.57
N PHE A 10 38.82 33.44 16.76
CA PHE A 10 39.22 32.22 16.08
C PHE A 10 38.63 30.95 16.75
N LEU A 11 38.28 31.03 18.01
CA LEU A 11 37.63 29.91 18.77
C LEU A 11 36.13 29.85 18.54
N ALA A 12 35.49 30.85 17.93
CA ALA A 12 34.07 30.90 17.65
C ALA A 12 33.67 30.16 16.34
N ASN A 13 34.65 29.66 15.57
CA ASN A 13 34.37 28.77 14.44
C ASN A 13 34.26 27.33 14.89
N GLY A 14 33.19 27.02 15.62
CA GLY A 14 32.80 25.63 15.86
C GLY A 14 32.54 24.92 14.50
N PRO A 15 32.71 23.58 14.45
CA PRO A 15 32.47 22.83 13.23
C PRO A 15 31.02 23.08 12.77
N ILE A 16 30.85 23.79 11.65
CA ILE A 16 29.56 23.93 10.99
C ILE A 16 29.19 22.55 10.48
N SER A 17 28.40 21.81 11.26
CA SER A 17 27.82 20.55 10.81
C SER A 17 26.86 20.86 9.67
N THR A 18 27.31 20.71 8.43
CA THR A 18 26.43 20.76 7.28
C THR A 18 25.40 19.62 7.40
N GLN A 19 24.14 19.97 7.51
CA GLN A 19 23.05 18.98 7.53
C GLN A 19 23.04 18.28 6.18
N LYS A 20 23.32 16.99 6.18
CA LYS A 20 23.24 16.17 4.98
C LYS A 20 21.83 15.62 4.84
N PHE A 21 21.28 15.74 3.65
CA PHE A 21 20.00 15.15 3.28
C PHE A 21 20.17 14.27 2.04
N GLY A 22 19.24 13.36 1.86
CA GLY A 22 19.14 12.51 0.69
C GLY A 22 17.70 12.26 0.31
N TYR A 23 17.51 11.52 -0.74
CA TYR A 23 16.21 10.99 -1.13
C TYR A 23 16.36 9.55 -1.63
N VAL A 24 15.24 8.83 -1.60
CA VAL A 24 15.10 7.49 -2.17
C VAL A 24 13.82 7.42 -3.01
N ASN A 25 13.70 6.39 -3.82
CA ASN A 25 12.47 6.02 -4.51
C ASN A 25 11.95 4.71 -3.92
N SER A 26 11.09 4.79 -2.92
CA SER A 26 10.57 3.61 -2.23
C SER A 26 9.73 2.72 -3.15
N GLU A 27 8.99 3.29 -4.09
CA GLU A 27 8.20 2.55 -5.09
C GLU A 27 9.11 1.73 -6.03
N PHE A 28 10.23 2.30 -6.46
CA PHE A 28 11.21 1.57 -7.24
C PHE A 28 11.86 0.44 -6.43
N ILE A 29 12.22 0.69 -5.18
CA ILE A 29 12.82 -0.31 -4.29
C ILE A 29 11.87 -1.48 -4.09
N ILE A 30 10.62 -1.21 -3.66
CA ILE A 30 9.63 -2.26 -3.38
C ILE A 30 9.29 -3.09 -4.62
N SER A 31 9.22 -2.46 -5.81
CA SER A 31 8.93 -3.16 -7.07
C SER A 31 10.01 -4.17 -7.47
N ASN A 32 11.23 -4.02 -6.95
CA ASN A 32 12.33 -4.96 -7.17
C ASN A 32 12.33 -6.14 -6.19
N MET A 33 11.56 -6.06 -5.09
CA MET A 33 11.48 -7.12 -4.10
C MET A 33 10.63 -8.30 -4.59
N LYS A 34 11.14 -9.52 -4.44
CA LYS A 34 10.40 -10.75 -4.82
C LYS A 34 9.20 -10.98 -3.91
N GLU A 35 9.35 -10.65 -2.65
CA GLU A 35 8.31 -10.73 -1.63
C GLU A 35 7.12 -9.85 -2.00
N TYR A 36 7.36 -8.65 -2.48
CA TYR A 36 6.31 -7.74 -2.95
C TYR A 36 5.56 -8.31 -4.16
N LYS A 37 6.30 -8.84 -5.15
CA LYS A 37 5.67 -9.46 -6.33
C LYS A 37 4.82 -10.67 -5.96
N SER A 38 5.28 -11.47 -5.00
CA SER A 38 4.52 -12.61 -4.47
C SER A 38 3.26 -12.15 -3.72
N ALA A 39 3.40 -11.16 -2.84
CA ALA A 39 2.28 -10.59 -2.09
C ALA A 39 1.22 -9.99 -3.02
N MET A 40 1.65 -9.23 -4.05
CA MET A 40 0.73 -8.68 -5.04
C MET A 40 0.01 -9.77 -5.84
N GLY A 41 0.70 -10.86 -6.19
CA GLY A 41 0.06 -12.01 -6.84
C GLY A 41 -0.97 -12.70 -5.94
N GLU A 42 -0.70 -12.85 -4.64
CA GLU A 42 -1.67 -13.38 -3.67
C GLU A 42 -2.90 -12.49 -3.56
N ILE A 43 -2.70 -11.16 -3.42
CA ILE A 43 -3.79 -10.18 -3.33
C ILE A 43 -4.65 -10.22 -4.59
N GLU A 44 -4.05 -10.29 -5.78
CA GLU A 44 -4.76 -10.38 -7.05
C GLU A 44 -5.61 -11.65 -7.15
N ASN A 45 -5.05 -12.79 -6.75
CA ASN A 45 -5.77 -14.07 -6.76
C ASN A 45 -6.96 -14.05 -5.79
N LEU A 46 -6.78 -13.50 -4.59
CA LEU A 46 -7.86 -13.34 -3.62
C LEU A 46 -8.95 -12.38 -4.12
N SER A 47 -8.55 -11.26 -4.73
CA SER A 47 -9.51 -10.31 -5.32
C SER A 47 -10.37 -10.99 -6.39
N LYS A 48 -9.74 -11.71 -7.31
CA LYS A 48 -10.46 -12.47 -8.36
C LYS A 48 -11.40 -13.54 -7.79
N ALA A 49 -11.00 -14.20 -6.72
CA ALA A 49 -11.84 -15.20 -6.06
C ALA A 49 -13.07 -14.56 -5.44
N TRP A 50 -12.93 -13.45 -4.70
CA TRP A 50 -14.04 -12.70 -4.14
C TRP A 50 -14.95 -12.07 -5.20
N GLU A 51 -14.37 -11.49 -6.26
CA GLU A 51 -15.14 -10.94 -7.38
C GLU A 51 -16.01 -12.03 -8.03
N LYS A 52 -15.43 -13.22 -8.23
CA LYS A 52 -16.15 -14.34 -8.78
C LYS A 52 -17.27 -14.80 -7.85
N GLU A 53 -16.99 -14.97 -6.56
CA GLU A 53 -17.99 -15.38 -5.55
C GLU A 53 -19.17 -14.41 -5.51
N ILE A 54 -18.89 -13.10 -5.44
CA ILE A 54 -19.91 -12.06 -5.44
C ILE A 54 -20.72 -12.08 -6.75
N SER A 55 -20.04 -12.25 -7.89
CA SER A 55 -20.70 -12.36 -9.19
C SER A 55 -21.61 -13.57 -9.27
N ASP A 56 -21.16 -14.73 -8.78
CA ASP A 56 -21.96 -15.97 -8.76
C ASP A 56 -23.21 -15.78 -7.87
N MET A 57 -23.08 -15.10 -6.72
CA MET A 57 -24.22 -14.76 -5.86
C MET A 57 -25.24 -13.85 -6.56
N TYR A 58 -24.78 -12.81 -7.26
CA TYR A 58 -25.66 -11.92 -8.04
C TYR A 58 -26.42 -12.71 -9.13
N ILE A 59 -25.72 -13.56 -9.89
CA ILE A 59 -26.32 -14.40 -10.93
C ILE A 59 -27.38 -15.32 -10.37
N GLU A 60 -27.15 -15.92 -9.21
CA GLU A 60 -28.11 -16.81 -8.55
C GLU A 60 -29.38 -16.05 -8.13
N ILE A 61 -29.24 -14.85 -7.56
CA ILE A 61 -30.38 -14.02 -7.16
C ILE A 61 -31.17 -13.56 -8.39
N GLU A 62 -30.52 -13.11 -9.46
CA GLU A 62 -31.17 -12.72 -10.71
C GLU A 62 -31.98 -13.88 -11.30
N LYS A 63 -31.45 -15.10 -11.26
CA LYS A 63 -32.17 -16.29 -11.69
C LYS A 63 -33.43 -16.54 -10.85
N LYS A 64 -33.33 -16.46 -9.53
CA LYS A 64 -34.48 -16.57 -8.62
C LYS A 64 -35.52 -15.48 -8.86
N GLU A 65 -35.09 -14.26 -9.20
CA GLU A 65 -36.01 -13.16 -9.55
C GLU A 65 -36.79 -13.45 -10.84
N ILE A 66 -36.12 -14.00 -11.84
CA ILE A 66 -36.78 -14.41 -13.09
C ILE A 66 -37.77 -15.56 -12.84
N GLU A 67 -37.37 -16.54 -12.02
CA GLU A 67 -38.24 -17.65 -11.64
C GLU A 67 -39.49 -17.15 -10.90
N LEU A 68 -39.33 -16.25 -9.92
CA LEU A 68 -40.45 -15.65 -9.19
C LEU A 68 -41.40 -14.89 -10.12
N LYS A 69 -40.89 -14.12 -11.07
CA LYS A 69 -41.73 -13.42 -12.09
C LYS A 69 -42.51 -14.41 -12.95
N THR A 70 -41.91 -15.53 -13.32
CA THR A 70 -42.54 -16.56 -14.14
C THR A 70 -43.64 -17.29 -13.40
N GLU A 71 -43.40 -17.58 -12.10
CA GLU A 71 -44.34 -18.29 -11.22
C GLU A 71 -45.49 -17.41 -10.69
N GLN A 72 -45.40 -16.10 -10.82
CA GLN A 72 -46.32 -15.11 -10.23
C GLN A 72 -47.80 -15.44 -10.48
N ILE A 73 -48.12 -15.96 -11.67
CA ILE A 73 -49.51 -16.31 -12.05
C ILE A 73 -50.05 -17.52 -11.30
N LEU A 74 -49.13 -18.36 -10.78
CA LEU A 74 -49.46 -19.60 -10.07
C LEU A 74 -49.48 -19.42 -8.55
N LEU A 75 -48.96 -18.31 -8.04
CA LEU A 75 -48.84 -18.05 -6.62
C LEU A 75 -50.02 -17.26 -6.07
N THR A 76 -50.40 -17.57 -4.81
CA THR A 76 -51.23 -16.65 -4.05
C THR A 76 -50.51 -15.35 -3.76
N LYS A 77 -51.25 -14.29 -3.45
CA LYS A 77 -50.63 -13.00 -3.10
C LYS A 77 -49.65 -13.11 -1.91
N GLU A 78 -50.04 -13.83 -0.88
CA GLU A 78 -49.21 -14.07 0.32
C GLU A 78 -47.94 -14.83 -0.05
N MET A 79 -48.02 -15.94 -0.78
CA MET A 79 -46.84 -16.70 -1.23
C MET A 79 -45.89 -15.87 -2.10
N PHE A 80 -46.41 -14.97 -2.92
CA PHE A 80 -45.59 -14.09 -3.75
C PHE A 80 -44.87 -13.05 -2.89
N GLU A 81 -45.56 -12.46 -1.90
CA GLU A 81 -44.97 -11.49 -0.98
C GLU A 81 -43.86 -12.12 -0.14
N ASP A 82 -44.08 -13.31 0.42
CA ASP A 82 -43.07 -14.05 1.18
C ASP A 82 -41.82 -14.37 0.36
N LYS A 83 -42.01 -14.88 -0.88
CA LYS A 83 -40.87 -15.15 -1.76
C LYS A 83 -40.10 -13.86 -2.15
N ARG A 84 -40.81 -12.74 -2.34
CA ARG A 84 -40.21 -11.46 -2.65
C ARG A 84 -39.42 -10.91 -1.47
N GLU A 85 -39.95 -10.99 -0.26
CA GLU A 85 -39.25 -10.56 0.95
C GLU A 85 -37.96 -11.38 1.17
N SER A 86 -38.03 -12.71 0.95
CA SER A 86 -36.85 -13.57 0.97
C SER A 86 -35.79 -13.13 -0.05
N LEU A 87 -36.19 -12.82 -1.27
CA LEU A 87 -35.31 -12.37 -2.34
C LEU A 87 -34.67 -11.00 -2.04
N ASP A 88 -35.46 -10.07 -1.49
CA ASP A 88 -34.97 -8.77 -1.04
C ASP A 88 -33.94 -8.92 0.09
N GLY A 89 -34.11 -9.90 0.95
CA GLY A 89 -33.12 -10.33 1.96
C GLY A 89 -31.82 -10.81 1.33
N GLU A 90 -31.89 -11.70 0.34
CA GLU A 90 -30.70 -12.20 -0.37
C GLU A 90 -29.95 -11.07 -1.09
N TRP A 91 -30.69 -10.16 -1.75
CA TRP A 91 -30.10 -8.96 -2.36
C TRP A 91 -29.36 -8.08 -1.35
N LYS A 92 -29.88 -7.96 -0.14
CA LYS A 92 -29.24 -7.23 0.94
C LYS A 92 -27.95 -7.92 1.40
N GLU A 93 -28.01 -9.24 1.62
CA GLU A 93 -26.85 -10.05 2.04
C GLU A 93 -25.69 -9.95 1.05
N VAL A 94 -25.95 -10.04 -0.26
CA VAL A 94 -24.89 -9.92 -1.27
C VAL A 94 -24.24 -8.52 -1.24
N ARG A 95 -25.05 -7.47 -1.13
CA ARG A 95 -24.51 -6.10 -1.01
C ARG A 95 -23.70 -5.91 0.26
N GLU A 96 -24.14 -6.47 1.38
CA GLU A 96 -23.40 -6.43 2.63
C GLU A 96 -22.08 -7.21 2.53
N TYR A 97 -22.11 -8.39 1.89
CA TYR A 97 -20.89 -9.16 1.64
C TYR A 97 -19.91 -8.42 0.71
N GLN A 98 -20.39 -7.87 -0.39
CA GLN A 98 -19.57 -7.04 -1.28
C GLN A 98 -18.94 -5.86 -0.54
N ASN A 99 -19.70 -5.18 0.31
CA ASN A 99 -19.19 -4.06 1.10
C ASN A 99 -18.19 -4.54 2.18
N LYS A 100 -18.43 -5.71 2.80
CA LYS A 100 -17.48 -6.32 3.73
C LYS A 100 -16.15 -6.66 3.08
N VAL A 101 -16.16 -7.10 1.81
CA VAL A 101 -14.94 -7.47 1.08
C VAL A 101 -14.24 -6.23 0.54
N PHE A 102 -14.96 -5.38 -0.24
CA PHE A 102 -14.36 -4.28 -1.00
C PHE A 102 -14.70 -2.88 -0.47
N GLY A 103 -15.49 -2.80 0.60
CA GLY A 103 -15.83 -1.51 1.22
C GLY A 103 -14.66 -0.87 1.97
N PHE A 104 -14.95 0.26 2.62
CA PHE A 104 -13.97 0.96 3.44
C PHE A 104 -13.43 0.03 4.54
N GLU A 105 -12.09 -0.10 4.63
CA GLU A 105 -11.42 -1.05 5.53
C GLU A 105 -11.91 -2.50 5.40
N GLY A 106 -12.38 -2.89 4.21
CA GLY A 106 -12.84 -4.25 3.93
C GLY A 106 -11.72 -5.28 3.88
N LEU A 107 -12.12 -6.56 3.72
CA LEU A 107 -11.17 -7.68 3.76
C LEU A 107 -10.03 -7.55 2.76
N TYR A 108 -10.30 -7.02 1.56
CA TYR A 108 -9.27 -6.73 0.55
C TYR A 108 -8.21 -5.76 1.08
N PHE A 109 -8.65 -4.64 1.68
CA PHE A 109 -7.75 -3.65 2.25
C PHE A 109 -6.92 -4.22 3.41
N LEU A 110 -7.58 -4.95 4.33
CA LEU A 110 -6.91 -5.56 5.48
C LEU A 110 -5.87 -6.59 5.03
N LYS A 111 -6.20 -7.43 4.05
CA LYS A 111 -5.27 -8.42 3.51
C LYS A 111 -4.09 -7.77 2.79
N LYS A 112 -4.35 -6.72 2.00
CA LYS A 112 -3.29 -5.93 1.37
C LYS A 112 -2.35 -5.33 2.41
N LYS A 113 -2.89 -4.75 3.46
CA LYS A 113 -2.10 -4.18 4.56
C LYS A 113 -1.26 -5.25 5.24
N GLU A 114 -1.85 -6.37 5.62
CA GLU A 114 -1.17 -7.51 6.26
C GLU A 114 0.05 -7.99 5.47
N LEU A 115 -0.07 -8.06 4.13
CA LEU A 115 0.98 -8.60 3.28
C LEU A 115 2.04 -7.56 2.90
N ILE A 116 1.68 -6.28 2.80
CA ILE A 116 2.57 -5.23 2.31
C ILE A 116 3.30 -4.51 3.45
N GLU A 117 2.66 -4.31 4.61
CA GLU A 117 3.25 -3.58 5.74
C GLU A 117 4.61 -4.16 6.18
N PRO A 118 4.77 -5.50 6.35
CA PRO A 118 6.08 -6.07 6.72
C PRO A 118 7.19 -5.80 5.68
N ILE A 119 6.81 -5.72 4.40
CA ILE A 119 7.76 -5.44 3.32
C ILE A 119 8.21 -3.97 3.37
N GLN A 120 7.29 -3.07 3.66
CA GLN A 120 7.60 -1.65 3.87
C GLN A 120 8.52 -1.45 5.07
N ASP A 121 8.28 -2.18 6.17
CA ASP A 121 9.12 -2.11 7.35
C ASP A 121 10.57 -2.51 7.05
N ILE A 122 10.79 -3.57 6.27
CA ILE A 122 12.13 -3.98 5.80
C ILE A 122 12.82 -2.86 5.03
N ILE A 123 12.09 -2.14 4.16
CA ILE A 123 12.62 -1.00 3.42
C ILE A 123 12.98 0.14 4.37
N PHE A 124 12.10 0.49 5.32
CA PHE A 124 12.36 1.56 6.29
C PHE A 124 13.58 1.27 7.14
N GLU A 125 13.76 0.04 7.62
CA GLU A 125 14.96 -0.36 8.36
C GLU A 125 16.22 -0.22 7.49
N SER A 126 16.16 -0.60 6.22
CA SER A 126 17.29 -0.44 5.30
C SER A 126 17.60 1.03 5.05
N VAL A 127 16.59 1.86 4.82
CA VAL A 127 16.75 3.32 4.68
C VAL A 127 17.41 3.91 5.93
N GLU A 128 17.00 3.48 7.12
CA GLU A 128 17.61 3.93 8.39
C GLU A 128 19.09 3.53 8.48
N ARG A 129 19.45 2.27 8.12
CA ARG A 129 20.86 1.83 8.09
C ARG A 129 21.70 2.65 7.11
N VAL A 130 21.16 2.88 5.89
CA VAL A 130 21.83 3.70 4.87
C VAL A 130 22.00 5.15 5.33
N ALA A 131 20.97 5.72 5.97
CA ALA A 131 21.04 7.07 6.53
C ALA A 131 22.15 7.19 7.58
N LYS A 132 22.22 6.27 8.55
CA LYS A 132 23.24 6.23 9.60
C LYS A 132 24.64 6.08 9.01
N LYS A 133 24.83 5.14 8.07
CA LYS A 133 26.12 4.89 7.39
C LYS A 133 26.65 6.13 6.67
N ASN A 134 25.75 6.88 6.01
CA ASN A 134 26.10 8.07 5.22
C ASN A 134 26.01 9.39 6.02
N ARG A 135 25.66 9.33 7.32
CA ARG A 135 25.46 10.49 8.20
C ARG A 135 24.43 11.48 7.68
N LEU A 136 23.36 10.97 7.08
CA LEU A 136 22.23 11.77 6.64
C LEU A 136 21.34 12.11 7.83
N GLN A 137 20.85 13.34 7.87
CA GLN A 137 19.92 13.81 8.89
C GLN A 137 18.47 13.61 8.48
N ILE A 138 18.21 13.66 7.18
CA ILE A 138 16.87 13.53 6.60
C ILE A 138 16.99 12.75 5.30
N ILE A 139 16.07 11.84 5.07
CA ILE A 139 15.81 11.19 3.78
C ILE A 139 14.38 11.46 3.39
N PHE A 140 14.19 11.94 2.17
CA PHE A 140 12.88 12.12 1.57
C PHE A 140 12.56 10.93 0.66
N ASP A 141 11.29 10.56 0.61
CA ASP A 141 10.81 9.62 -0.41
C ASP A 141 10.27 10.41 -1.60
N LYS A 142 10.88 10.24 -2.78
CA LYS A 142 10.45 10.96 -3.97
C LYS A 142 9.23 10.35 -4.64
N SER A 143 8.80 9.15 -4.23
CA SER A 143 7.59 8.47 -4.72
C SER A 143 6.33 8.82 -3.94
N SER A 144 6.49 9.52 -2.82
CA SER A 144 5.39 9.97 -1.96
C SER A 144 5.29 11.51 -1.89
N GLU A 145 4.24 12.02 -1.26
CA GLU A 145 4.16 13.45 -0.94
C GLU A 145 5.10 13.80 0.23
N PRO A 146 5.78 14.96 0.22
CA PRO A 146 5.62 16.10 -0.69
C PRO A 146 6.30 15.92 -2.06
N VAL A 147 5.67 16.49 -3.10
CA VAL A 147 6.20 16.44 -4.47
C VAL A 147 7.54 17.19 -4.57
N LEU A 148 8.59 16.47 -4.92
CA LEU A 148 9.91 17.05 -5.18
C LEU A 148 10.01 17.49 -6.64
N LEU A 149 10.04 18.80 -6.90
CA LEU A 149 10.10 19.37 -8.25
C LEU A 149 11.46 19.19 -8.93
N TYR A 150 12.53 19.16 -8.13
CA TYR A 150 13.90 18.95 -8.60
C TYR A 150 14.71 18.22 -7.54
N THR A 151 15.48 17.24 -7.96
CA THR A 151 16.43 16.52 -7.12
C THR A 151 17.76 16.37 -7.84
N ASN A 152 18.87 16.69 -7.15
CA ASN A 152 20.19 16.43 -7.70
C ASN A 152 20.55 14.94 -7.48
N PRO A 153 20.95 14.21 -8.55
CA PRO A 153 21.29 12.79 -8.45
C PRO A 153 22.37 12.42 -7.42
N ILE A 154 23.23 13.36 -7.05
CA ILE A 154 24.25 13.13 -6.01
C ILE A 154 23.64 12.86 -4.62
N HIS A 155 22.37 13.21 -4.42
CA HIS A 155 21.62 12.98 -3.19
C HIS A 155 20.67 11.78 -3.30
N ASP A 156 20.74 11.00 -4.38
CA ASP A 156 19.97 9.78 -4.55
C ASP A 156 20.65 8.61 -3.80
N TYR A 157 19.95 8.06 -2.84
CA TYR A 157 20.41 6.91 -2.06
C TYR A 157 19.63 5.63 -2.36
N THR A 158 18.85 5.62 -3.45
CA THR A 158 18.04 4.46 -3.87
C THR A 158 18.92 3.22 -4.08
N ASP A 159 20.04 3.36 -4.82
CA ASP A 159 20.93 2.24 -5.10
C ASP A 159 21.63 1.71 -3.83
N TYR A 160 21.94 2.59 -2.88
CA TYR A 160 22.51 2.17 -1.58
C TYR A 160 21.50 1.32 -0.76
N VAL A 161 20.21 1.65 -0.85
CA VAL A 161 19.16 0.85 -0.20
C VAL A 161 18.97 -0.47 -0.93
N LEU A 162 18.99 -0.50 -2.26
CA LEU A 162 18.95 -1.72 -3.04
C LEU A 162 20.14 -2.64 -2.72
N GLU A 163 21.34 -2.08 -2.57
CA GLU A 163 22.54 -2.83 -2.17
C GLU A 163 22.40 -3.41 -0.76
N ASP A 164 21.92 -2.60 0.20
CA ASP A 164 21.71 -3.02 1.59
C ASP A 164 20.66 -4.14 1.71
N LEU A 165 19.66 -4.13 0.84
CA LEU A 165 18.64 -5.17 0.72
C LEU A 165 19.10 -6.39 -0.12
N GLY A 166 20.29 -6.34 -0.74
CA GLY A 166 20.79 -7.41 -1.60
C GLY A 166 20.05 -7.55 -2.93
N LEU A 167 19.41 -6.45 -3.40
CA LEU A 167 18.61 -6.41 -4.62
C LEU A 167 19.39 -5.96 -5.87
N THR A 168 20.64 -5.53 -5.72
CA THR A 168 21.53 -5.24 -6.84
C THR A 168 22.11 -6.53 -7.41
N GLU A 169 22.00 -6.71 -8.73
CA GLU A 169 22.77 -7.78 -9.38
C GLU A 169 24.26 -7.52 -9.12
N LYS A 170 24.94 -8.47 -8.48
CA LYS A 170 26.41 -8.46 -8.44
C LYS A 170 26.86 -8.68 -9.89
N ASN A 171 27.24 -7.59 -10.57
CA ASN A 171 28.01 -7.72 -11.80
C ASN A 171 29.31 -8.45 -11.46
N ASN A 172 29.32 -9.76 -11.72
CA ASN A 172 30.55 -10.56 -11.79
C ASN A 172 31.23 -10.35 -13.14
#